data_4d6dd0b9f17d7f899746091997da056d
#
_entry.id   4d6dd0b9f17d7f899746091997da056d
#
_cell.length_a   1.000
_cell.length_b   1.000
_cell.length_c   1.000
_cell.angle_alpha   90.00
_cell.angle_beta   90.00
_cell.angle_gamma   90.00
#
_symmetry.space_group_name_H-M   'P 1'
#
loop_
_entity.id
_entity.type
_entity.pdbx_description
1 polymer ?
#
loop_
_entity_poly.entity_id
_entity_poly.type
_entity_poly.pdbx_seq_one_letter_code
_entity_poly.pdbx_strand_id
1 'polypeptide(L)'
;MVKKRHGAGGPGGIIDLAYRAPAGTPAGVEVMPVAELRARAPEGLLVSPQRLDFHQIVAVRSGSSAHTVDFTGHWLEEGSVLWVRPGQVQQFGDPEAIEGTVVLVQPGFLPSGSPVAAVADDPFRPVVWQPVGQDREAVFCAVGHLEADFRTGAGLPADVHADVLRHLLSVLVLRLAHLTAPVGSRVPAPGDAFLRFRAAVEREFATSHRVADYARTLGYSSRTLSRATTAAAGVGAKEFIDRRVMLEAKRLLAHSGLSAARIAGRVGFDDAANFSKFFQHREGCSPGAFRARMRQGRRSTTDTP
;
A
#
# COMPACT_ATOMS: atom_id res chain seq x y z
N MET A 1 1.07 17.89 5.54
CA MET A 1 2.14 18.37 4.63
C MET A 1 3.09 17.21 4.36
N VAL A 2 3.11 16.70 3.16
CA VAL A 2 4.00 15.58 2.77
C VAL A 2 5.42 16.14 2.56
N LYS A 3 6.42 15.69 3.31
CA LYS A 3 7.80 16.13 3.13
C LYS A 3 8.62 15.05 2.44
N LYS A 4 9.30 15.43 1.35
CA LYS A 4 10.29 14.64 0.62
C LYS A 4 11.43 14.27 1.59
N ARG A 5 11.69 12.97 1.85
CA ARG A 5 12.94 12.55 2.47
C ARG A 5 14.06 12.73 1.44
N HIS A 6 15.14 13.43 1.81
CA HIS A 6 16.33 13.55 1.00
C HIS A 6 17.04 12.19 0.92
N GLY A 7 16.62 11.37 -0.07
CA GLY A 7 17.44 10.31 -0.62
C GLY A 7 17.81 10.75 -2.03
N ALA A 8 19.09 10.72 -2.38
CA ALA A 8 19.60 11.12 -3.69
C ALA A 8 18.93 10.34 -4.82
N GLY A 9 17.78 10.82 -5.28
CA GLY A 9 17.08 10.34 -6.47
C GLY A 9 17.58 11.18 -7.65
N GLY A 10 18.41 10.57 -8.49
CA GLY A 10 18.65 11.11 -9.85
C GLY A 10 17.33 11.14 -10.63
N PRO A 11 17.26 11.81 -11.79
CA PRO A 11 16.04 11.93 -12.58
C PRO A 11 15.46 10.55 -12.89
N GLY A 12 14.28 10.25 -12.34
CA GLY A 12 13.54 9.00 -12.52
C GLY A 12 13.53 8.02 -11.35
N GLY A 13 13.99 8.39 -10.15
CA GLY A 13 13.92 7.56 -8.94
C GLY A 13 12.56 7.61 -8.23
N ILE A 14 12.30 6.62 -7.32
CA ILE A 14 11.15 6.67 -6.42
C ILE A 14 11.34 7.85 -5.46
N ILE A 15 10.26 8.60 -5.25
CA ILE A 15 10.20 9.66 -4.25
C ILE A 15 9.59 9.06 -2.98
N ASP A 16 10.38 8.94 -1.92
CA ASP A 16 9.87 8.51 -0.62
C ASP A 16 9.10 9.67 0.04
N LEU A 17 7.84 9.44 0.35
CA LEU A 17 6.95 10.40 0.99
C LEU A 17 6.62 9.96 2.40
N ALA A 18 6.88 10.83 3.37
CA ALA A 18 6.56 10.57 4.76
C ALA A 18 5.34 11.41 5.19
N TYR A 19 4.43 10.75 5.96
CA TYR A 19 3.30 11.44 6.56
C TYR A 19 3.76 12.47 7.60
N ARG A 20 3.18 13.66 7.51
CA ARG A 20 3.30 14.68 8.54
C ARG A 20 1.94 15.35 8.73
N ALA A 21 1.37 15.20 9.91
CA ALA A 21 0.14 15.91 10.26
C ALA A 21 0.35 17.42 10.11
N PRO A 22 -0.56 18.15 9.45
CA PRO A 22 -0.57 19.60 9.50
C PRO A 22 -0.77 20.08 10.95
N ALA A 23 -0.22 21.26 11.28
CA ALA A 23 -0.44 21.86 12.60
C ALA A 23 -1.96 22.14 12.81
N GLY A 24 -2.48 21.75 13.98
CA GLY A 24 -3.89 21.96 14.33
C GLY A 24 -4.87 20.92 13.78
N THR A 25 -4.39 19.86 13.09
CA THR A 25 -5.24 18.74 12.68
C THR A 25 -5.08 17.54 13.63
N PRO A 26 -6.09 16.64 13.72
CA PRO A 26 -5.96 15.41 14.49
C PRO A 26 -4.72 14.61 14.08
N ALA A 27 -3.98 14.12 15.06
CA ALA A 27 -2.78 13.37 14.79
C ALA A 27 -3.10 12.03 14.08
N GLY A 28 -2.41 11.73 13.00
CA GLY A 28 -2.43 10.44 12.35
C GLY A 28 -3.43 10.23 11.22
N VAL A 29 -4.33 11.18 10.97
CA VAL A 29 -5.29 11.14 9.84
C VAL A 29 -5.45 12.52 9.23
N GLU A 30 -5.65 12.56 7.90
CA GLU A 30 -5.96 13.77 7.14
C GLU A 30 -6.98 13.45 6.06
N VAL A 31 -8.02 14.25 5.90
CA VAL A 31 -9.08 14.08 4.90
C VAL A 31 -9.21 15.36 4.10
N MET A 32 -9.15 15.27 2.77
CA MET A 32 -9.22 16.44 1.90
C MET A 32 -9.80 16.07 0.53
N PRO A 33 -10.31 17.04 -0.25
CA PRO A 33 -10.60 16.84 -1.67
C PRO A 33 -9.34 16.51 -2.49
N VAL A 34 -9.49 15.77 -3.59
CA VAL A 34 -8.40 15.51 -4.56
C VAL A 34 -7.81 16.84 -5.07
N ALA A 35 -8.65 17.84 -5.33
CA ALA A 35 -8.23 19.18 -5.75
C ALA A 35 -7.25 19.82 -4.75
N GLU A 36 -7.47 19.64 -3.45
CA GLU A 36 -6.57 20.15 -2.42
C GLU A 36 -5.25 19.39 -2.37
N LEU A 37 -5.26 18.06 -2.57
CA LEU A 37 -4.05 17.28 -2.70
C LEU A 37 -3.20 17.79 -3.89
N ARG A 38 -3.83 18.07 -5.05
CA ARG A 38 -3.17 18.65 -6.23
C ARG A 38 -2.54 19.99 -5.91
N ALA A 39 -3.31 20.89 -5.32
CA ALA A 39 -2.83 22.25 -4.98
C ALA A 39 -1.65 22.26 -4.01
N ARG A 40 -1.58 21.28 -3.11
CA ARG A 40 -0.49 21.14 -2.12
C ARG A 40 0.73 20.40 -2.64
N ALA A 41 0.57 19.60 -3.69
CA ALA A 41 1.66 18.80 -4.24
C ALA A 41 2.58 19.69 -5.09
N PRO A 42 3.92 19.59 -4.94
CA PRO A 42 4.85 20.18 -5.89
C PRO A 42 4.56 19.69 -7.31
N GLU A 43 4.84 20.56 -8.30
CA GLU A 43 4.65 20.23 -9.70
C GLU A 43 5.33 18.89 -10.07
N GLY A 44 4.62 18.06 -10.82
CA GLY A 44 5.09 16.75 -11.26
C GLY A 44 5.19 15.68 -10.16
N LEU A 45 4.96 16.01 -8.89
CA LEU A 45 5.08 15.03 -7.81
C LEU A 45 4.08 13.88 -7.98
N LEU A 46 2.81 14.16 -8.20
CA LEU A 46 1.76 13.14 -8.25
C LEU A 46 1.93 12.18 -9.43
N VAL A 47 2.42 12.68 -10.57
CA VAL A 47 2.70 11.89 -11.78
C VAL A 47 4.08 11.23 -11.76
N SER A 48 4.85 11.39 -10.69
CA SER A 48 6.11 10.69 -10.47
C SER A 48 5.89 9.45 -9.59
N PRO A 49 6.70 8.38 -9.73
CA PRO A 49 6.62 7.24 -8.82
C PRO A 49 6.90 7.63 -7.38
N GLN A 50 5.98 7.33 -6.48
CA GLN A 50 6.03 7.68 -5.07
C GLN A 50 5.94 6.42 -4.21
N ARG A 51 6.75 6.32 -3.16
CA ARG A 51 6.58 5.33 -2.10
C ARG A 51 6.09 6.04 -0.86
N LEU A 52 4.92 5.63 -0.38
CA LEU A 52 4.31 6.21 0.80
C LEU A 52 4.74 5.44 2.05
N ASP A 53 4.98 6.11 3.18
CA ASP A 53 5.09 5.47 4.49
C ASP A 53 3.76 5.46 5.28
N PHE A 54 2.67 5.85 4.60
CA PHE A 54 1.30 5.96 5.13
C PHE A 54 0.29 5.32 4.18
N HIS A 55 -0.94 5.09 4.66
CA HIS A 55 -2.05 4.67 3.81
C HIS A 55 -2.63 5.89 3.08
N GLN A 56 -2.93 5.73 1.80
CA GLN A 56 -3.69 6.68 1.02
C GLN A 56 -4.92 5.99 0.44
N ILE A 57 -6.11 6.49 0.77
CA ILE A 57 -7.37 6.05 0.19
C ILE A 57 -7.90 7.18 -0.68
N VAL A 58 -8.28 6.88 -1.92
CA VAL A 58 -8.90 7.85 -2.85
C VAL A 58 -10.26 7.30 -3.24
N ALA A 59 -11.33 8.02 -2.88
CA ALA A 59 -12.69 7.72 -3.30
C ALA A 59 -13.08 8.65 -4.45
N VAL A 60 -13.20 8.11 -5.66
CA VAL A 60 -13.48 8.87 -6.88
C VAL A 60 -14.98 9.17 -6.98
N ARG A 61 -15.35 10.45 -6.97
CA ARG A 61 -16.74 10.93 -7.10
C ARG A 61 -17.14 11.21 -8.53
N SER A 62 -16.17 11.66 -9.36
CA SER A 62 -16.38 11.91 -10.79
C SER A 62 -15.06 11.87 -11.55
N GLY A 63 -15.14 11.70 -12.87
CA GLY A 63 -14.00 11.58 -13.76
C GLY A 63 -13.42 10.19 -13.83
N SER A 64 -12.32 10.04 -14.57
CA SER A 64 -11.61 8.78 -14.70
C SER A 64 -10.13 9.01 -15.03
N SER A 65 -9.25 8.15 -14.52
CA SER A 65 -7.80 8.22 -14.75
C SER A 65 -7.14 6.86 -14.59
N ALA A 66 -6.05 6.67 -15.31
CA ALA A 66 -5.14 5.57 -15.02
C ALA A 66 -4.38 5.83 -13.72
N HIS A 67 -4.13 4.77 -12.96
CA HIS A 67 -3.32 4.81 -11.75
C HIS A 67 -2.47 3.54 -11.66
N THR A 68 -1.19 3.66 -11.33
CA THR A 68 -0.30 2.51 -11.20
C THR A 68 0.06 2.27 -9.74
N VAL A 69 -0.08 1.02 -9.28
CA VAL A 69 0.40 0.59 -7.97
C VAL A 69 1.21 -0.69 -8.13
N ASP A 70 2.45 -0.68 -7.64
CA ASP A 70 3.36 -1.83 -7.67
C ASP A 70 3.41 -2.53 -9.04
N PHE A 71 3.62 -1.77 -10.12
CA PHE A 71 3.72 -2.24 -11.52
C PHE A 71 2.42 -2.71 -12.16
N THR A 72 1.30 -2.63 -11.45
CA THR A 72 -0.02 -2.95 -11.98
C THR A 72 -0.76 -1.67 -12.30
N GLY A 73 -1.20 -1.52 -13.54
CA GLY A 73 -2.08 -0.43 -13.96
C GLY A 73 -3.51 -0.71 -13.52
N HIS A 74 -4.17 0.29 -12.98
CA HIS A 74 -5.58 0.28 -12.60
C HIS A 74 -6.29 1.44 -13.30
N TRP A 75 -7.52 1.21 -13.73
CA TRP A 75 -8.39 2.26 -14.21
C TRP A 75 -9.30 2.69 -13.08
N LEU A 76 -9.27 3.96 -12.75
CA LEU A 76 -10.17 4.56 -11.76
C LEU A 76 -11.25 5.32 -12.51
N GLU A 77 -12.48 5.15 -12.08
CA GLU A 77 -13.65 5.84 -12.61
C GLU A 77 -14.60 6.22 -11.46
N GLU A 78 -15.67 6.89 -11.78
CA GLU A 78 -16.69 7.26 -10.79
C GLU A 78 -17.14 6.05 -9.97
N GLY A 79 -17.10 6.15 -8.65
CA GLY A 79 -17.42 5.08 -7.72
C GLY A 79 -16.24 4.20 -7.33
N SER A 80 -15.07 4.32 -7.98
CA SER A 80 -13.87 3.59 -7.58
C SER A 80 -13.36 4.06 -6.22
N VAL A 81 -12.82 3.11 -5.46
CA VAL A 81 -12.03 3.39 -4.26
C VAL A 81 -10.65 2.74 -4.43
N LEU A 82 -9.63 3.58 -4.52
CA LEU A 82 -8.23 3.17 -4.52
C LEU A 82 -7.70 3.18 -3.08
N TRP A 83 -6.92 2.17 -2.70
CA TRP A 83 -6.21 2.14 -1.43
C TRP A 83 -4.76 1.70 -1.62
N VAL A 84 -3.86 2.66 -1.52
CA VAL A 84 -2.41 2.44 -1.52
C VAL A 84 -1.95 2.30 -0.07
N ARG A 85 -1.20 1.23 0.20
CA ARG A 85 -0.71 0.89 1.54
C ARG A 85 0.74 1.33 1.74
N PRO A 86 1.19 1.51 2.98
CA PRO A 86 2.59 1.84 3.27
C PRO A 86 3.56 0.90 2.56
N GLY A 87 4.61 1.48 1.99
CA GLY A 87 5.64 0.74 1.24
C GLY A 87 5.26 0.42 -0.21
N GLN A 88 4.01 0.54 -0.63
CA GLN A 88 3.63 0.42 -2.04
C GLN A 88 4.14 1.62 -2.84
N VAL A 89 4.49 1.38 -4.10
CA VAL A 89 4.88 2.44 -5.03
C VAL A 89 3.69 2.77 -5.91
N GLN A 90 3.27 4.02 -5.92
CA GLN A 90 2.16 4.50 -6.73
C GLN A 90 2.58 5.60 -7.71
N GLN A 91 1.73 5.82 -8.71
CA GLN A 91 1.85 6.93 -9.67
C GLN A 91 0.47 7.23 -10.24
N PHE A 92 0.03 8.49 -10.17
CA PHE A 92 -1.14 8.95 -10.91
C PHE A 92 -0.81 9.06 -12.41
N GLY A 93 -1.74 8.70 -13.27
CA GLY A 93 -1.66 8.99 -14.70
C GLY A 93 -1.99 10.45 -14.94
N ASP A 94 -3.25 10.81 -14.73
CA ASP A 94 -3.73 12.20 -14.80
C ASP A 94 -4.52 12.53 -13.52
N PRO A 95 -3.90 13.23 -12.56
CA PRO A 95 -4.60 13.63 -11.34
C PRO A 95 -5.66 14.72 -11.56
N GLU A 96 -5.62 15.46 -12.69
CA GLU A 96 -6.61 16.49 -13.02
C GLU A 96 -7.93 15.88 -13.52
N ALA A 97 -7.89 14.66 -14.05
CA ALA A 97 -9.04 13.99 -14.65
C ALA A 97 -10.00 13.35 -13.63
N ILE A 98 -9.72 13.41 -12.33
CA ILE A 98 -10.58 12.84 -11.27
C ILE A 98 -10.84 13.84 -10.16
N GLU A 99 -12.06 13.78 -9.64
CA GLU A 99 -12.47 14.47 -8.42
C GLU A 99 -12.96 13.49 -7.37
N GLY A 100 -12.78 13.84 -6.10
CA GLY A 100 -13.17 12.96 -5.00
C GLY A 100 -12.52 13.33 -3.68
N THR A 101 -12.51 12.37 -2.76
CA THR A 101 -11.97 12.54 -1.41
C THR A 101 -10.71 11.68 -1.22
N VAL A 102 -9.68 12.28 -0.66
CA VAL A 102 -8.43 11.60 -0.25
C VAL A 102 -8.41 11.50 1.27
N VAL A 103 -8.11 10.29 1.76
CA VAL A 103 -7.86 10.02 3.18
C VAL A 103 -6.43 9.53 3.33
N LEU A 104 -5.60 10.28 4.06
CA LEU A 104 -4.24 9.91 4.42
C LEU A 104 -4.22 9.42 5.86
N VAL A 105 -3.62 8.26 6.12
CA VAL A 105 -3.64 7.63 7.45
C VAL A 105 -2.26 7.12 7.81
N GLN A 106 -1.76 7.56 8.97
CA GLN A 106 -0.48 7.08 9.51
C GLN A 106 -0.60 5.62 9.96
N PRO A 107 0.41 4.77 9.71
CA PRO A 107 0.47 3.45 10.31
C PRO A 107 0.33 3.53 11.83
N GLY A 108 -0.53 2.66 12.40
CA GLY A 108 -0.82 2.65 13.85
C GLY A 108 -1.93 3.61 14.29
N PHE A 109 -2.53 4.40 13.40
CA PHE A 109 -3.73 5.19 13.75
C PHE A 109 -4.93 4.29 14.06
N LEU A 110 -5.10 3.17 13.34
CA LEU A 110 -6.04 2.12 13.70
C LEU A 110 -5.50 1.31 14.89
N PRO A 111 -6.38 0.85 15.82
CA PRO A 111 -5.94 0.16 17.02
C PRO A 111 -5.12 -1.09 16.69
N SER A 112 -3.88 -1.14 17.15
CA SER A 112 -2.98 -2.28 16.93
C SER A 112 -3.61 -3.58 17.44
N GLY A 113 -3.49 -4.65 16.64
CA GLY A 113 -4.07 -5.96 16.98
C GLY A 113 -5.57 -6.09 16.72
N SER A 114 -6.26 -5.03 16.28
CA SER A 114 -7.67 -5.11 15.91
C SER A 114 -7.85 -5.81 14.54
N PRO A 115 -9.02 -6.45 14.29
CA PRO A 115 -9.32 -6.99 12.96
C PRO A 115 -9.24 -5.94 11.85
N VAL A 116 -9.55 -4.69 12.16
CA VAL A 116 -9.50 -3.56 11.22
C VAL A 116 -8.06 -3.23 10.82
N ALA A 117 -7.14 -3.15 11.79
CA ALA A 117 -5.72 -2.94 11.51
C ALA A 117 -5.16 -4.12 10.68
N ALA A 118 -5.58 -5.34 10.97
CA ALA A 118 -5.18 -6.52 10.20
C ALA A 118 -5.59 -6.42 8.72
N VAL A 119 -6.76 -5.88 8.44
CA VAL A 119 -7.24 -5.62 7.07
C VAL A 119 -6.45 -4.49 6.42
N ALA A 120 -6.23 -3.40 7.15
CA ALA A 120 -5.54 -2.23 6.63
C ALA A 120 -4.09 -2.55 6.21
N ASP A 121 -3.40 -3.33 7.03
CA ASP A 121 -1.99 -3.66 6.83
C ASP A 121 -1.75 -4.86 5.90
N ASP A 122 -2.79 -5.48 5.34
CA ASP A 122 -2.64 -6.65 4.48
C ASP A 122 -2.24 -6.23 3.05
N PRO A 123 -0.98 -6.47 2.62
CA PRO A 123 -0.48 -6.05 1.32
C PRO A 123 -1.05 -6.86 0.15
N PHE A 124 -1.75 -7.97 0.43
CA PHE A 124 -2.33 -8.87 -0.59
C PHE A 124 -3.80 -8.58 -0.86
N ARG A 125 -4.39 -7.63 -0.15
CA ARG A 125 -5.74 -7.17 -0.42
C ARG A 125 -5.79 -6.38 -1.72
N PRO A 126 -6.95 -6.33 -2.39
CA PRO A 126 -7.15 -5.48 -3.55
C PRO A 126 -6.66 -4.05 -3.30
N VAL A 127 -6.20 -3.42 -4.37
CA VAL A 127 -5.79 -2.02 -4.39
C VAL A 127 -6.96 -1.14 -4.81
N VAL A 128 -7.86 -1.67 -5.69
CA VAL A 128 -9.02 -0.95 -6.19
C VAL A 128 -10.29 -1.77 -5.93
N TRP A 129 -11.34 -1.09 -5.51
CA TRP A 129 -12.71 -1.58 -5.40
C TRP A 129 -13.62 -0.76 -6.31
N GLN A 130 -14.62 -1.41 -6.90
CA GLN A 130 -15.70 -0.79 -7.64
C GLN A 130 -17.03 -1.22 -7.02
N PRO A 131 -17.42 -0.67 -5.87
CA PRO A 131 -18.68 -0.99 -5.22
C PRO A 131 -19.85 -0.53 -6.07
N VAL A 132 -20.95 -1.31 -6.06
CA VAL A 132 -22.18 -1.04 -6.83
C VAL A 132 -23.40 -1.03 -5.91
N GLY A 133 -24.49 -0.38 -6.34
CA GLY A 133 -25.76 -0.35 -5.60
C GLY A 133 -25.61 0.14 -4.17
N GLN A 134 -26.22 -0.56 -3.22
CA GLN A 134 -26.21 -0.21 -1.79
C GLN A 134 -24.80 -0.19 -1.18
N ASP A 135 -23.90 -1.05 -1.67
CA ASP A 135 -22.52 -1.06 -1.19
C ASP A 135 -21.78 0.23 -1.57
N ARG A 136 -22.01 0.74 -2.78
CA ARG A 136 -21.48 2.03 -3.21
C ARG A 136 -21.98 3.16 -2.30
N GLU A 137 -23.31 3.23 -2.08
CA GLU A 137 -23.91 4.23 -1.20
C GLU A 137 -23.30 4.16 0.20
N ALA A 138 -23.20 2.96 0.76
CA ALA A 138 -22.68 2.75 2.10
C ALA A 138 -21.20 3.12 2.25
N VAL A 139 -20.36 2.84 1.24
CA VAL A 139 -18.94 3.20 1.23
C VAL A 139 -18.79 4.72 1.11
N PHE A 140 -19.49 5.36 0.16
CA PHE A 140 -19.39 6.80 -0.04
C PHE A 140 -20.03 7.62 1.10
N CYS A 141 -21.05 7.09 1.78
CA CYS A 141 -21.58 7.65 3.01
C CYS A 141 -20.52 7.63 4.13
N ALA A 142 -19.79 6.51 4.29
CA ALA A 142 -18.70 6.43 5.27
C ALA A 142 -17.57 7.43 4.97
N VAL A 143 -17.19 7.60 3.69
CA VAL A 143 -16.23 8.62 3.26
C VAL A 143 -16.76 10.03 3.55
N GLY A 144 -18.04 10.30 3.28
CA GLY A 144 -18.67 11.58 3.54
C GLY A 144 -18.70 11.94 5.03
N HIS A 145 -18.96 10.97 5.90
CA HIS A 145 -18.89 11.16 7.36
C HIS A 145 -17.47 11.51 7.81
N LEU A 146 -16.45 10.77 7.33
CA LEU A 146 -15.03 11.10 7.60
C LEU A 146 -14.70 12.53 7.19
N GLU A 147 -15.12 12.94 5.99
CA GLU A 147 -14.88 14.29 5.47
C GLU A 147 -15.58 15.37 6.29
N ALA A 148 -16.84 15.14 6.68
CA ALA A 148 -17.62 16.07 7.48
C ALA A 148 -17.01 16.25 8.87
N ASP A 149 -16.74 15.16 9.59
CA ASP A 149 -16.16 15.21 10.93
C ASP A 149 -14.75 15.80 10.94
N PHE A 150 -13.91 15.46 9.94
CA PHE A 150 -12.57 16.05 9.84
C PHE A 150 -12.61 17.57 9.72
N ARG A 151 -13.59 18.12 8.98
CA ARG A 151 -13.77 19.58 8.80
C ARG A 151 -14.42 20.28 9.99
N THR A 152 -15.38 19.62 10.66
CA THR A 152 -16.24 20.26 11.67
C THR A 152 -15.89 19.90 13.11
N GLY A 153 -15.04 18.88 13.31
CA GLY A 153 -14.69 18.35 14.63
C GLY A 153 -13.90 19.28 15.55
N ALA A 154 -13.59 20.51 15.10
CA ALA A 154 -12.84 21.51 15.88
C ALA A 154 -13.50 21.92 17.23
N GLY A 155 -14.76 21.54 17.47
CA GLY A 155 -15.45 21.76 18.75
C GLY A 155 -15.26 20.64 19.77
N LEU A 156 -14.65 19.51 19.38
CA LEU A 156 -14.39 18.39 20.28
C LEU A 156 -12.97 18.48 20.87
N PRO A 157 -12.74 17.94 22.09
CA PRO A 157 -11.38 17.68 22.56
C PRO A 157 -10.60 16.85 21.53
N ALA A 158 -9.31 17.15 21.34
CA ALA A 158 -8.50 16.57 20.26
C ALA A 158 -8.42 15.02 20.28
N ASP A 159 -8.39 14.44 21.47
CA ASP A 159 -8.41 12.99 21.70
C ASP A 159 -9.75 12.36 21.31
N VAL A 160 -10.87 13.00 21.70
CA VAL A 160 -12.23 12.57 21.33
C VAL A 160 -12.43 12.65 19.82
N HIS A 161 -11.99 13.75 19.19
CA HIS A 161 -12.07 13.91 17.74
C HIS A 161 -11.25 12.84 17.00
N ALA A 162 -10.03 12.54 17.49
CA ALA A 162 -9.21 11.47 16.93
C ALA A 162 -9.89 10.09 17.07
N ASP A 163 -10.58 9.83 18.18
CA ASP A 163 -11.32 8.59 18.39
C ASP A 163 -12.53 8.47 17.46
N VAL A 164 -13.30 9.56 17.27
CA VAL A 164 -14.40 9.59 16.29
C VAL A 164 -13.89 9.25 14.89
N LEU A 165 -12.84 9.93 14.42
CA LEU A 165 -12.26 9.69 13.11
C LEU A 165 -11.73 8.25 12.97
N ARG A 166 -11.16 7.69 14.03
CA ARG A 166 -10.69 6.30 14.07
C ARG A 166 -11.85 5.29 13.90
N HIS A 167 -12.98 5.55 14.53
CA HIS A 167 -14.17 4.70 14.39
C HIS A 167 -14.80 4.83 13.00
N LEU A 168 -14.92 6.03 12.46
CA LEU A 168 -15.42 6.27 11.11
C LEU A 168 -14.52 5.61 10.05
N LEU A 169 -13.21 5.73 10.19
CA LEU A 169 -12.26 5.02 9.33
C LEU A 169 -12.41 3.51 9.46
N SER A 170 -12.62 2.99 10.67
CA SER A 170 -12.85 1.57 10.90
C SER A 170 -14.09 1.07 10.16
N VAL A 171 -15.16 1.84 10.12
CA VAL A 171 -16.37 1.53 9.34
C VAL A 171 -16.05 1.42 7.85
N LEU A 172 -15.31 2.39 7.29
CA LEU A 172 -14.89 2.36 5.87
C LEU A 172 -14.06 1.11 5.56
N VAL A 173 -13.04 0.83 6.40
CA VAL A 173 -12.15 -0.35 6.23
C VAL A 173 -12.94 -1.66 6.27
N LEU A 174 -13.88 -1.82 7.21
CA LEU A 174 -14.71 -3.02 7.32
C LEU A 174 -15.62 -3.19 6.11
N ARG A 175 -16.21 -2.11 5.57
CA ARG A 175 -17.01 -2.17 4.36
C ARG A 175 -16.20 -2.63 3.17
N LEU A 176 -15.03 -2.02 2.91
CA LEU A 176 -14.13 -2.43 1.83
C LEU A 176 -13.65 -3.88 2.00
N ALA A 177 -13.39 -4.31 3.23
CA ALA A 177 -13.00 -5.69 3.50
C ALA A 177 -14.11 -6.69 3.15
N HIS A 178 -15.37 -6.32 3.39
CA HIS A 178 -16.53 -7.16 3.09
C HIS A 178 -16.76 -7.32 1.57
N LEU A 179 -16.56 -6.27 0.80
CA LEU A 179 -16.72 -6.28 -0.67
C LEU A 179 -15.79 -7.27 -1.39
N THR A 180 -14.70 -7.68 -0.76
CA THR A 180 -13.73 -8.64 -1.33
C THR A 180 -14.01 -10.09 -0.94
N ALA A 181 -14.99 -10.33 -0.08
CA ALA A 181 -15.38 -11.67 0.33
C ALA A 181 -16.44 -12.23 -0.64
N PRO A 182 -16.34 -13.49 -1.10
CA PRO A 182 -17.44 -14.15 -1.82
C PRO A 182 -18.72 -14.10 -0.98
N VAL A 183 -19.86 -13.88 -1.64
CA VAL A 183 -21.17 -13.83 -0.96
C VAL A 183 -21.36 -15.10 -0.14
N GLY A 184 -21.60 -14.96 1.17
CA GLY A 184 -21.79 -16.06 2.11
C GLY A 184 -20.50 -16.63 2.73
N SER A 185 -19.31 -16.17 2.36
CA SER A 185 -18.09 -16.54 3.04
C SER A 185 -17.83 -15.60 4.23
N ARG A 186 -17.92 -16.14 5.46
CA ARG A 186 -17.20 -15.54 6.58
C ARG A 186 -15.70 -15.71 6.25
N VAL A 187 -15.02 -14.65 5.83
CA VAL A 187 -13.55 -14.65 5.85
C VAL A 187 -13.18 -14.78 7.32
N PRO A 188 -12.61 -15.91 7.78
CA PRO A 188 -12.16 -16.02 9.15
C PRO A 188 -11.18 -14.86 9.41
N ALA A 189 -11.34 -14.18 10.53
CA ALA A 189 -10.33 -13.21 10.94
C ALA A 189 -8.96 -13.90 10.93
N PRO A 190 -7.92 -13.30 10.33
CA PRO A 190 -6.61 -13.91 10.30
C PRO A 190 -6.19 -14.27 11.72
N GLY A 191 -5.81 -15.52 11.95
CA GLY A 191 -5.39 -15.96 13.28
C GLY A 191 -4.13 -15.20 13.74
N ASP A 192 -3.96 -15.04 15.05
CA ASP A 192 -2.82 -14.35 15.68
C ASP A 192 -1.46 -14.80 15.14
N ALA A 193 -1.29 -16.09 14.89
CA ALA A 193 -0.05 -16.62 14.30
C ALA A 193 0.26 -16.03 12.93
N PHE A 194 -0.74 -15.81 12.07
CA PHE A 194 -0.54 -15.18 10.76
C PHE A 194 -0.22 -13.69 10.91
N LEU A 195 -0.94 -12.98 11.78
CA LEU A 195 -0.72 -11.54 11.96
C LEU A 195 0.69 -11.26 12.48
N ARG A 196 1.16 -12.02 13.47
CA ARG A 196 2.54 -11.92 13.99
C ARG A 196 3.57 -12.30 12.93
N PHE A 197 3.33 -13.36 12.17
CA PHE A 197 4.22 -13.78 11.09
C PHE A 197 4.33 -12.72 10.01
N ARG A 198 3.21 -12.17 9.56
CA ARG A 198 3.17 -11.08 8.58
C ARG A 198 3.98 -9.86 9.05
N ALA A 199 3.72 -9.39 10.28
CA ALA A 199 4.47 -8.26 10.85
C ALA A 199 5.97 -8.54 10.95
N ALA A 200 6.36 -9.76 11.28
CA ALA A 200 7.76 -10.18 11.31
C ALA A 200 8.37 -10.20 9.89
N VAL A 201 7.65 -10.70 8.89
CA VAL A 201 8.11 -10.70 7.49
C VAL A 201 8.32 -9.27 6.99
N GLU A 202 7.39 -8.35 7.24
CA GLU A 202 7.55 -6.94 6.83
C GLU A 202 8.81 -6.30 7.46
N ARG A 203 9.12 -6.62 8.69
CA ARG A 203 10.28 -6.08 9.41
C ARG A 203 11.59 -6.73 9.00
N GLU A 204 11.58 -8.03 8.68
CA GLU A 204 12.80 -8.85 8.63
C GLU A 204 13.03 -9.56 7.28
N PHE A 205 12.20 -9.32 6.23
CA PHE A 205 12.35 -10.01 4.93
C PHE A 205 13.73 -9.82 4.29
N ALA A 206 14.43 -8.72 4.59
CA ALA A 206 15.77 -8.45 4.11
C ALA A 206 16.86 -9.14 4.95
N THR A 207 16.51 -9.78 6.07
CA THR A 207 17.45 -10.44 6.98
C THR A 207 17.34 -11.95 6.88
N SER A 208 16.14 -12.50 6.75
CA SER A 208 15.94 -13.95 6.64
C SER A 208 14.83 -14.30 5.65
N HIS A 209 15.11 -15.32 4.82
CA HIS A 209 14.17 -15.94 3.89
C HIS A 209 13.68 -17.31 4.37
N ARG A 210 14.03 -17.73 5.59
CA ARG A 210 13.75 -19.07 6.12
C ARG A 210 12.57 -19.04 7.08
N VAL A 211 11.53 -19.82 6.78
CA VAL A 211 10.36 -19.96 7.68
C VAL A 211 10.76 -20.37 9.09
N ALA A 212 11.80 -21.21 9.22
CA ALA A 212 12.29 -21.70 10.51
C ALA A 212 12.78 -20.55 11.43
N ASP A 213 13.37 -19.51 10.88
CA ASP A 213 13.87 -18.37 11.67
C ASP A 213 12.70 -17.59 12.26
N TYR A 214 11.70 -17.28 11.45
CA TYR A 214 10.45 -16.65 11.91
C TYR A 214 9.72 -17.53 12.93
N ALA A 215 9.67 -18.84 12.68
CA ALA A 215 9.03 -19.78 13.60
C ALA A 215 9.68 -19.76 14.98
N ARG A 216 11.03 -19.75 15.02
CA ARG A 216 11.82 -19.66 16.26
C ARG A 216 11.56 -18.33 16.98
N THR A 217 11.64 -17.20 16.27
CA THR A 217 11.45 -15.86 16.85
C THR A 217 10.03 -15.68 17.41
N LEU A 218 9.04 -16.26 16.77
CA LEU A 218 7.62 -16.10 17.14
C LEU A 218 7.10 -17.17 18.09
N GLY A 219 7.91 -18.20 18.42
CA GLY A 219 7.50 -19.30 19.30
C GLY A 219 6.49 -20.28 18.65
N TYR A 220 6.49 -20.38 17.31
CA TYR A 220 5.63 -21.30 16.56
C TYR A 220 6.44 -22.38 15.84
N SER A 221 5.77 -23.46 15.42
CA SER A 221 6.37 -24.39 14.45
C SER A 221 6.23 -23.85 13.02
N SER A 222 7.18 -24.21 12.12
CA SER A 222 7.07 -23.85 10.69
C SER A 222 5.78 -24.36 10.06
N ARG A 223 5.27 -25.51 10.51
CA ARG A 223 3.99 -26.09 10.10
C ARG A 223 2.81 -25.21 10.51
N THR A 224 2.83 -24.70 11.76
CA THR A 224 1.80 -23.79 12.26
C THR A 224 1.76 -22.51 11.45
N LEU A 225 2.92 -21.89 11.18
CA LEU A 225 3.01 -20.68 10.34
C LEU A 225 2.52 -20.95 8.92
N SER A 226 2.94 -22.06 8.28
CA SER A 226 2.49 -22.39 6.92
C SER A 226 0.99 -22.61 6.85
N ARG A 227 0.40 -23.31 7.81
CA ARG A 227 -1.06 -23.52 7.88
C ARG A 227 -1.82 -22.22 8.09
N ALA A 228 -1.34 -21.37 9.00
CA ALA A 228 -1.96 -20.07 9.26
C ALA A 228 -1.89 -19.15 8.04
N THR A 229 -0.74 -19.15 7.33
CA THR A 229 -0.54 -18.35 6.12
C THR A 229 -1.39 -18.88 4.97
N THR A 230 -1.51 -20.19 4.78
CA THR A 230 -2.38 -20.78 3.76
C THR A 230 -3.85 -20.43 4.00
N ALA A 231 -4.30 -20.49 5.26
CA ALA A 231 -5.68 -20.15 5.63
C ALA A 231 -5.99 -18.66 5.39
N ALA A 232 -5.02 -17.76 5.64
CA ALA A 232 -5.25 -16.31 5.57
C ALA A 232 -4.89 -15.69 4.20
N ALA A 233 -3.84 -16.19 3.53
CA ALA A 233 -3.29 -15.61 2.30
C ALA A 233 -3.31 -16.57 1.09
N GLY A 234 -3.84 -17.78 1.24
CA GLY A 234 -3.94 -18.77 0.16
C GLY A 234 -2.60 -19.39 -0.27
N VAL A 235 -1.49 -19.04 0.38
CA VAL A 235 -0.14 -19.52 0.04
C VAL A 235 0.62 -19.99 1.27
N GLY A 236 1.63 -20.86 1.09
CA GLY A 236 2.48 -21.30 2.20
C GLY A 236 3.41 -20.17 2.72
N ALA A 237 3.91 -20.34 3.96
CA ALA A 237 4.74 -19.32 4.61
C ALA A 237 6.01 -18.97 3.80
N LYS A 238 6.66 -19.93 3.14
CA LYS A 238 7.84 -19.68 2.30
C LYS A 238 7.48 -18.81 1.09
N GLU A 239 6.41 -19.15 0.41
CA GLU A 239 5.93 -18.37 -0.74
C GLU A 239 5.55 -16.94 -0.32
N PHE A 240 4.97 -16.77 0.86
CA PHE A 240 4.63 -15.48 1.40
C PHE A 240 5.86 -14.58 1.59
N ILE A 241 6.93 -15.11 2.20
CA ILE A 241 8.22 -14.41 2.33
C ILE A 241 8.78 -14.06 0.95
N ASP A 242 8.82 -15.04 0.04
CA ASP A 242 9.40 -14.87 -1.28
C ASP A 242 8.68 -13.82 -2.12
N ARG A 243 7.36 -13.73 -2.03
CA ARG A 243 6.56 -12.68 -2.68
C ARG A 243 6.93 -11.29 -2.15
N ARG A 244 7.15 -11.16 -0.83
CA ARG A 244 7.57 -9.88 -0.25
C ARG A 244 8.96 -9.46 -0.72
N VAL A 245 9.90 -10.41 -0.75
CA VAL A 245 11.26 -10.19 -1.27
C VAL A 245 11.22 -9.79 -2.75
N MET A 246 10.46 -10.51 -3.58
CA MET A 246 10.29 -10.20 -5.00
C MET A 246 9.70 -8.81 -5.23
N LEU A 247 8.70 -8.42 -4.46
CA LEU A 247 8.08 -7.10 -4.57
C LEU A 247 9.11 -6.00 -4.34
N GLU A 248 9.93 -6.11 -3.29
CA GLU A 248 10.99 -5.13 -3.02
C GLU A 248 12.08 -5.12 -4.09
N ALA A 249 12.49 -6.31 -4.54
CA ALA A 249 13.46 -6.43 -5.63
C ALA A 249 12.97 -5.73 -6.91
N LYS A 250 11.70 -5.94 -7.29
CA LYS A 250 11.09 -5.28 -8.45
C LYS A 250 11.05 -3.76 -8.29
N ARG A 251 10.66 -3.27 -7.11
CA ARG A 251 10.64 -1.83 -6.79
C ARG A 251 12.03 -1.21 -6.96
N LEU A 252 13.05 -1.84 -6.39
CA LEU A 252 14.42 -1.36 -6.50
C LEU A 252 14.97 -1.43 -7.93
N LEU A 253 14.66 -2.49 -8.67
CA LEU A 253 15.06 -2.62 -10.09
C LEU A 253 14.43 -1.56 -10.98
N ALA A 254 13.14 -1.33 -10.83
CA ALA A 254 12.39 -0.41 -11.67
C ALA A 254 12.70 1.06 -11.39
N HIS A 255 12.96 1.39 -10.12
CA HIS A 255 12.94 2.78 -9.67
C HIS A 255 14.24 3.25 -9.01
N SER A 256 15.31 2.43 -9.00
CA SER A 256 16.62 2.87 -8.52
C SER A 256 17.72 2.64 -9.54
N GLY A 257 18.81 3.41 -9.42
CA GLY A 257 20.05 3.20 -10.16
C GLY A 257 20.97 2.13 -9.57
N LEU A 258 20.54 1.40 -8.52
CA LEU A 258 21.36 0.43 -7.83
C LEU A 258 21.76 -0.74 -8.73
N SER A 259 23.00 -1.22 -8.62
CA SER A 259 23.42 -2.45 -9.30
C SER A 259 22.65 -3.67 -8.76
N ALA A 260 22.58 -4.75 -9.56
CA ALA A 260 21.95 -6.00 -9.12
C ALA A 260 22.60 -6.54 -7.83
N ALA A 261 23.91 -6.40 -7.67
CA ALA A 261 24.62 -6.80 -6.45
C ALA A 261 24.18 -5.99 -5.21
N ARG A 262 24.01 -4.68 -5.36
CA ARG A 262 23.51 -3.83 -4.26
C ARG A 262 22.05 -4.12 -3.92
N ILE A 263 21.24 -4.46 -4.92
CA ILE A 263 19.84 -4.88 -4.70
C ILE A 263 19.81 -6.24 -3.99
N ALA A 264 20.65 -7.21 -4.43
CA ALA A 264 20.76 -8.50 -3.77
C ALA A 264 21.01 -8.34 -2.25
N GLY A 265 22.00 -7.57 -1.85
CA GLY A 265 22.27 -7.30 -0.44
C GLY A 265 21.12 -6.60 0.29
N ARG A 266 20.37 -5.69 -0.38
CA ARG A 266 19.23 -5.00 0.23
C ARG A 266 18.01 -5.89 0.43
N VAL A 267 17.88 -6.94 -0.33
CA VAL A 267 16.77 -7.90 -0.20
C VAL A 267 17.20 -9.22 0.46
N GLY A 268 18.38 -9.25 1.09
CA GLY A 268 18.84 -10.35 1.96
C GLY A 268 19.54 -11.49 1.25
N PHE A 269 20.15 -11.26 0.08
CA PHE A 269 21.01 -12.25 -0.59
C PHE A 269 22.48 -11.90 -0.38
N ASP A 270 23.29 -12.90 -0.04
CA ASP A 270 24.72 -12.76 0.16
C ASP A 270 25.47 -12.48 -1.16
N ASP A 271 24.94 -12.96 -2.28
CA ASP A 271 25.54 -12.77 -3.60
C ASP A 271 24.51 -12.48 -4.71
N ALA A 272 24.98 -11.80 -5.75
CA ALA A 272 24.18 -11.40 -6.91
C ALA A 272 23.75 -12.57 -7.80
N ALA A 273 24.48 -13.70 -7.79
CA ALA A 273 24.15 -14.84 -8.63
C ALA A 273 22.94 -15.60 -8.07
N ASN A 274 22.91 -15.81 -6.75
CA ASN A 274 21.76 -16.41 -6.06
C ASN A 274 20.52 -15.53 -6.18
N PHE A 275 20.66 -14.21 -6.01
CA PHE A 275 19.59 -13.25 -6.27
C PHE A 275 19.08 -13.35 -7.71
N SER A 276 19.98 -13.38 -8.70
CA SER A 276 19.60 -13.43 -10.12
C SER A 276 18.85 -14.73 -10.46
N LYS A 277 19.28 -15.89 -9.94
CA LYS A 277 18.59 -17.16 -10.09
C LYS A 277 17.21 -17.13 -9.44
N PHE A 278 17.11 -16.63 -8.21
CA PHE A 278 15.85 -16.47 -7.49
C PHE A 278 14.87 -15.59 -8.26
N PHE A 279 15.34 -14.42 -8.72
CA PHE A 279 14.52 -13.47 -9.47
C PHE A 279 14.05 -14.06 -10.81
N GLN A 280 14.97 -14.66 -11.60
CA GLN A 280 14.66 -15.25 -12.89
C GLN A 280 13.68 -16.41 -12.77
N HIS A 281 13.84 -17.28 -11.77
CA HIS A 281 12.92 -18.39 -11.53
C HIS A 281 11.47 -17.92 -11.29
N ARG A 282 11.30 -16.76 -10.64
CA ARG A 282 9.98 -16.24 -10.26
C ARG A 282 9.38 -15.25 -11.25
N GLU A 283 10.21 -14.47 -11.93
CA GLU A 283 9.76 -13.43 -12.88
C GLU A 283 9.82 -13.89 -14.34
N GLY A 284 10.50 -15.02 -14.62
CA GLY A 284 10.70 -15.49 -15.99
C GLY A 284 11.77 -14.73 -16.78
N CYS A 285 12.38 -13.67 -16.22
CA CYS A 285 13.45 -12.92 -16.87
C CYS A 285 14.52 -12.48 -15.86
N SER A 286 15.71 -12.12 -16.37
CA SER A 286 16.80 -11.64 -15.53
C SER A 286 16.46 -10.27 -14.88
N PRO A 287 17.09 -9.92 -13.73
CA PRO A 287 16.95 -8.59 -13.12
C PRO A 287 17.27 -7.43 -14.09
N GLY A 288 18.30 -7.63 -14.96
CA GLY A 288 18.68 -6.64 -15.99
C GLY A 288 17.60 -6.47 -17.07
N ALA A 289 17.03 -7.58 -17.57
CA ALA A 289 15.96 -7.54 -18.56
C ALA A 289 14.68 -6.90 -18.00
N PHE A 290 14.34 -7.22 -16.75
CA PHE A 290 13.22 -6.58 -16.06
C PHE A 290 13.41 -5.06 -15.98
N ARG A 291 14.59 -4.60 -15.56
CA ARG A 291 14.92 -3.17 -15.51
C ARG A 291 14.80 -2.49 -16.86
N ALA A 292 15.34 -3.12 -17.93
CA ALA A 292 15.27 -2.58 -19.28
C ALA A 292 13.81 -2.41 -19.73
N ARG A 293 12.98 -3.41 -19.52
CA ARG A 293 11.53 -3.39 -19.81
C ARG A 293 10.82 -2.25 -19.09
N MET A 294 11.08 -2.06 -17.78
CA MET A 294 10.48 -0.99 -17.02
C MET A 294 10.90 0.41 -17.48
N ARG A 295 12.13 0.58 -17.96
CA ARG A 295 12.62 1.84 -18.53
C ARG A 295 12.02 2.14 -19.90
N GLN A 296 11.81 1.14 -20.75
CA GLN A 296 11.20 1.30 -22.07
C GLN A 296 9.72 1.70 -21.97
N GLY A 297 8.94 1.05 -21.12
CA GLY A 297 7.54 1.39 -20.89
C GLY A 297 7.33 2.84 -20.43
N ARG A 298 8.32 3.43 -19.74
CA ARG A 298 8.28 4.84 -19.30
C ARG A 298 8.55 5.84 -20.42
N ARG A 299 9.31 5.48 -21.45
CA ARG A 299 9.58 6.35 -22.60
C ARG A 299 8.39 6.45 -23.55
N SER A 300 7.62 5.37 -23.66
CA SER A 300 6.43 5.33 -24.53
C SER A 300 5.26 6.16 -24.00
N THR A 301 5.20 6.46 -22.69
CA THR A 301 4.14 7.27 -22.09
C THR A 301 4.42 8.78 -22.15
N THR A 302 5.65 9.17 -22.50
CA THR A 302 6.06 10.59 -22.59
C THR A 302 6.03 11.13 -24.02
N ASP A 303 5.86 10.25 -25.03
CA ASP A 303 5.93 10.58 -26.47
C ASP A 303 4.55 10.49 -27.17
N THR A 304 3.44 10.68 -26.47
CA THR A 304 2.15 10.90 -27.16
C THR A 304 1.89 12.40 -27.21
N PRO A 305 1.82 12.98 -28.43
CA PRO A 305 1.62 14.41 -28.65
C PRO A 305 0.26 14.90 -28.16
#